data_a8ae186ec8181084513ca2e784468858
#
_entry.id   a8ae186ec8181084513ca2e784468858
#
_cell.length_a   1.000
_cell.length_b   1.000
_cell.length_c   1.000
_cell.angle_alpha   90.00
_cell.angle_beta   90.00
_cell.angle_gamma   90.00
#
_symmetry.space_group_name_H-M   'P 1'
#
loop_
_entity.id
_entity.type
_entity.pdbx_description
1 polymer ?
#
loop_
_entity_poly.entity_id
_entity_poly.type
_entity_poly.pdbx_seq_one_letter_code
_entity_poly.pdbx_strand_id
1 'polypeptide(L)'
;MNRTAYDSVKTARGSDRPTGLDYIKEIFTEFFELHGDRRFADDPAVVGGIARLSGRPVTVIAIEKGHTVKERAARYFGAPGPEGYRKALRLMKQAEKFGRPVICFVDTSGAYCGVGAEERGQGQAIAENLMTMMGRCLGRTGAGARDLPLA
;
A
#
# COMPACT_ATOMS: atom_id res chain seq x y z
N MET A 1 -7.32 13.87 -29.43
CA MET A 1 -6.56 14.90 -28.67
C MET A 1 -5.33 14.21 -28.06
N ASN A 2 -4.14 14.69 -28.46
CA ASN A 2 -2.91 14.17 -27.85
C ASN A 2 -2.76 14.75 -26.45
N ARG A 3 -2.85 13.89 -25.42
CA ARG A 3 -2.56 14.27 -24.03
C ARG A 3 -1.07 14.57 -23.87
N THR A 4 -0.75 15.71 -23.27
CA THR A 4 0.64 16.03 -22.90
C THR A 4 1.04 15.29 -21.62
N ALA A 5 2.34 15.18 -21.34
CA ALA A 5 2.82 14.62 -20.07
C ALA A 5 2.28 15.41 -18.86
N TYR A 6 2.16 16.73 -19.00
CA TYR A 6 1.58 17.60 -17.96
C TYR A 6 0.10 17.30 -17.69
N ASP A 7 -0.71 17.06 -18.74
CA ASP A 7 -2.12 16.67 -18.58
C ASP A 7 -2.26 15.35 -17.83
N SER A 8 -1.36 14.40 -18.08
CA SER A 8 -1.33 13.13 -17.38
C SER A 8 -1.03 13.31 -15.89
N VAL A 9 -0.04 14.15 -15.54
CA VAL A 9 0.28 14.48 -14.15
C VAL A 9 -0.87 15.21 -13.47
N LYS A 10 -1.51 16.18 -14.14
CA LYS A 10 -2.67 16.90 -13.62
C LYS A 10 -3.83 15.96 -13.33
N THR A 11 -4.14 15.05 -14.27
CA THR A 11 -5.17 14.03 -14.06
C THR A 11 -4.84 13.10 -12.89
N ALA A 12 -3.60 12.63 -12.80
CA ALA A 12 -3.15 11.75 -11.71
C ALA A 12 -3.25 12.41 -10.31
N ARG A 13 -3.12 13.74 -10.24
CA ARG A 13 -3.22 14.53 -9.01
C ARG A 13 -4.62 15.08 -8.74
N GLY A 14 -5.60 14.77 -9.58
CA GLY A 14 -6.99 15.20 -9.41
C GLY A 14 -7.57 14.78 -8.06
N SER A 15 -8.42 15.64 -7.50
CA SER A 15 -9.08 15.40 -6.21
C SER A 15 -10.31 14.53 -6.30
N ASP A 16 -10.84 14.37 -7.49
CA ASP A 16 -12.04 13.62 -7.85
C ASP A 16 -11.79 12.14 -8.12
N ARG A 17 -10.52 11.72 -8.08
CA ARG A 17 -10.15 10.32 -8.26
C ARG A 17 -10.44 9.50 -7.01
N PRO A 18 -10.83 8.22 -7.17
CA PRO A 18 -10.94 7.29 -6.05
C PRO A 18 -9.63 7.17 -5.28
N THR A 19 -9.71 7.04 -3.97
CA THR A 19 -8.58 6.82 -3.08
C THR A 19 -8.39 5.32 -2.78
N GLY A 20 -7.34 4.97 -2.04
CA GLY A 20 -7.11 3.60 -1.61
C GLY A 20 -8.27 3.01 -0.80
N LEU A 21 -8.86 3.81 0.09
CA LEU A 21 -10.01 3.40 0.90
C LEU A 21 -11.28 3.21 0.07
N ASP A 22 -11.48 4.00 -1.00
CA ASP A 22 -12.63 3.81 -1.89
C ASP A 22 -12.52 2.46 -2.61
N TYR A 23 -11.35 2.14 -3.17
CA TYR A 23 -11.13 0.83 -3.77
C TYR A 23 -11.33 -0.32 -2.78
N ILE A 24 -10.87 -0.15 -1.54
CA ILE A 24 -11.05 -1.17 -0.51
C ILE A 24 -12.55 -1.41 -0.24
N LYS A 25 -13.33 -0.36 -0.10
CA LYS A 25 -14.77 -0.45 0.17
C LYS A 25 -15.57 -1.06 -0.96
N GLU A 26 -15.21 -0.75 -2.22
CA GLU A 26 -15.95 -1.20 -3.40
C GLU A 26 -15.60 -2.63 -3.83
N ILE A 27 -14.35 -3.05 -3.63
CA ILE A 27 -13.84 -4.32 -4.17
C ILE A 27 -13.91 -5.45 -3.14
N PHE A 28 -13.70 -5.13 -1.85
CA PHE A 28 -13.53 -6.15 -0.82
C PHE A 28 -14.67 -6.14 0.20
N THR A 29 -14.90 -7.31 0.79
CA THR A 29 -15.79 -7.47 1.94
C THR A 29 -15.01 -7.78 3.20
N GLU A 30 -15.62 -7.56 4.38
CA GLU A 30 -15.05 -7.89 5.69
C GLU A 30 -13.62 -7.33 5.89
N PHE A 31 -13.39 -6.08 5.48
CA PHE A 31 -12.09 -5.46 5.68
C PHE A 31 -11.83 -5.19 7.16
N PHE A 32 -10.75 -5.77 7.68
CA PHE A 32 -10.26 -5.56 9.04
C PHE A 32 -8.89 -4.87 8.98
N GLU A 33 -8.85 -3.59 9.33
CA GLU A 33 -7.63 -2.78 9.30
C GLU A 33 -6.66 -3.17 10.42
N LEU A 34 -5.38 -3.23 10.10
CA LEU A 34 -4.29 -3.53 11.03
C LEU A 34 -3.33 -2.34 11.11
N HIS A 35 -3.16 -1.82 12.32
CA HIS A 35 -2.40 -0.60 12.60
C HIS A 35 -0.98 -0.87 13.11
N GLY A 36 -0.11 0.13 12.95
CA GLY A 36 1.21 0.23 13.54
C GLY A 36 2.30 -0.62 12.90
N ASP A 37 3.53 -0.13 13.00
CA ASP A 37 4.73 -0.77 12.46
C ASP A 37 5.38 -1.78 13.43
N ARG A 38 4.96 -1.80 14.69
CA ARG A 38 5.53 -2.58 15.80
C ARG A 38 6.93 -2.12 16.23
N ARG A 39 7.34 -0.91 15.86
CA ARG A 39 8.64 -0.34 16.24
C ARG A 39 8.51 1.06 16.83
N PHE A 40 7.76 1.94 16.16
CA PHE A 40 7.66 3.35 16.55
C PHE A 40 6.21 3.84 16.61
N ALA A 41 5.47 3.81 15.49
CA ALA A 41 4.13 4.37 15.42
C ALA A 41 3.27 3.73 14.32
N ASP A 42 2.04 4.22 14.18
CA ASP A 42 1.24 4.00 12.98
C ASP A 42 1.47 5.14 11.99
N ASP A 43 1.27 4.85 10.70
CA ASP A 43 1.28 5.83 9.64
C ASP A 43 -0.09 5.84 8.94
N PRO A 44 -0.83 6.95 9.05
CA PRO A 44 -2.15 7.06 8.43
C PRO A 44 -2.12 7.18 6.91
N ALA A 45 -0.96 7.44 6.29
CA ALA A 45 -0.80 7.43 4.84
C ALA A 45 -0.81 6.01 4.24
N VAL A 46 -0.64 4.98 5.06
CA VAL A 46 -0.74 3.58 4.64
C VAL A 46 -1.87 2.90 5.38
N VAL A 47 -2.88 2.46 4.65
CA VAL A 47 -3.97 1.64 5.16
C VAL A 47 -3.70 0.20 4.75
N GLY A 48 -3.85 -0.73 5.65
CA GLY A 48 -3.65 -2.13 5.31
C GLY A 48 -4.29 -3.08 6.30
N GLY A 49 -4.67 -4.25 5.83
CA GLY A 49 -5.40 -5.21 6.64
C GLY A 49 -5.71 -6.51 5.92
N ILE A 50 -6.64 -7.24 6.50
CA ILE A 50 -7.15 -8.49 5.95
C ILE A 50 -8.57 -8.22 5.43
N ALA A 51 -8.89 -8.77 4.26
CA ALA A 51 -10.20 -8.64 3.64
C ALA A 51 -10.58 -9.93 2.92
N ARG A 52 -11.79 -9.96 2.35
CA ARG A 52 -12.20 -11.03 1.44
C ARG A 52 -12.39 -10.49 0.03
N LEU A 53 -11.82 -11.19 -0.94
CA LEU A 53 -12.09 -11.01 -2.36
C LEU A 53 -12.78 -12.26 -2.90
N SER A 54 -14.04 -12.14 -3.30
CA SER A 54 -14.86 -13.28 -3.75
C SER A 54 -14.81 -14.46 -2.75
N GLY A 55 -14.97 -14.15 -1.46
CA GLY A 55 -14.94 -15.13 -0.37
C GLY A 55 -13.55 -15.63 0.06
N ARG A 56 -12.47 -15.31 -0.68
CA ARG A 56 -11.11 -15.74 -0.36
C ARG A 56 -10.40 -14.70 0.51
N PRO A 57 -9.69 -15.10 1.59
CA PRO A 57 -8.95 -14.17 2.42
C PRO A 57 -7.73 -13.62 1.67
N VAL A 58 -7.59 -12.31 1.67
CA VAL A 58 -6.47 -11.58 1.06
C VAL A 58 -5.91 -10.57 2.05
N THR A 59 -4.67 -10.14 1.83
CA THR A 59 -4.10 -8.98 2.51
C THR A 59 -4.11 -7.80 1.54
N VAL A 60 -4.70 -6.68 1.97
CA VAL A 60 -4.79 -5.46 1.17
C VAL A 60 -3.92 -4.39 1.81
N ILE A 61 -3.16 -3.68 0.99
CA ILE A 61 -2.31 -2.56 1.41
C ILE A 61 -2.54 -1.42 0.41
N ALA A 62 -2.88 -0.25 0.90
CA ALA A 62 -3.16 0.91 0.07
C ALA A 62 -2.45 2.15 0.60
N ILE A 63 -1.94 2.98 -0.30
CA ILE A 63 -1.57 4.35 0.04
C ILE A 63 -2.84 5.19 -0.01
N GLU A 64 -3.09 5.91 1.08
CA GLU A 64 -4.29 6.72 1.27
C GLU A 64 -3.94 8.19 1.37
N LYS A 65 -4.55 9.00 0.53
CA LYS A 65 -4.31 10.45 0.48
C LYS A 65 -5.46 11.31 0.98
N GLY A 66 -6.66 10.72 1.12
CA GLY A 66 -7.88 11.45 1.49
C GLY A 66 -8.46 12.34 0.37
N HIS A 67 -9.72 12.74 0.53
CA HIS A 67 -10.44 13.59 -0.42
C HIS A 67 -10.38 15.06 -0.04
N THR A 68 -10.67 15.39 1.20
CA THR A 68 -10.69 16.77 1.70
C THR A 68 -9.29 17.25 2.08
N VAL A 69 -9.07 18.57 2.13
CA VAL A 69 -7.80 19.15 2.57
C VAL A 69 -7.42 18.67 3.98
N LYS A 70 -8.41 18.56 4.88
CA LYS A 70 -8.21 18.09 6.25
C LYS A 70 -7.76 16.61 6.28
N GLU A 71 -8.43 15.76 5.51
CA GLU A 71 -8.05 14.34 5.39
C GLU A 71 -6.68 14.19 4.76
N ARG A 72 -6.38 14.96 3.71
CA ARG A 72 -5.07 14.95 3.05
C ARG A 72 -3.95 15.32 4.00
N ALA A 73 -4.14 16.37 4.80
CA ALA A 73 -3.16 16.75 5.82
C ALA A 73 -2.95 15.63 6.86
N ALA A 74 -4.04 15.01 7.34
CA ALA A 74 -3.99 13.89 8.27
C ALA A 74 -3.35 12.62 7.68
N ARG A 75 -3.33 12.47 6.36
CA ARG A 75 -2.73 11.35 5.60
C ARG A 75 -1.40 11.72 4.95
N TYR A 76 -0.76 12.81 5.40
CA TYR A 76 0.50 13.32 4.83
C TYR A 76 0.47 13.45 3.30
N PHE A 77 -0.69 13.79 2.74
CA PHE A 77 -0.95 13.89 1.28
C PHE A 77 -0.62 12.60 0.52
N GLY A 78 -0.69 11.44 1.16
CA GLY A 78 -0.32 10.16 0.57
C GLY A 78 1.19 9.96 0.43
N ALA A 79 1.97 10.63 1.28
CA ALA A 79 3.42 10.47 1.35
C ALA A 79 3.80 9.64 2.60
N PRO A 80 4.04 8.32 2.47
CA PRO A 80 4.33 7.48 3.61
C PRO A 80 5.67 7.80 4.27
N GLY A 81 5.68 7.78 5.59
CA GLY A 81 6.89 7.76 6.41
C GLY A 81 7.46 6.35 6.57
N PRO A 82 8.58 6.20 7.30
CA PRO A 82 9.21 4.89 7.51
C PRO A 82 8.28 3.90 8.23
N GLU A 83 7.38 4.41 9.08
CA GLU A 83 6.38 3.60 9.78
C GLU A 83 5.38 2.95 8.80
N GLY A 84 4.97 3.67 7.77
CA GLY A 84 4.08 3.17 6.72
C GLY A 84 4.72 2.04 5.92
N TYR A 85 5.97 2.20 5.53
CA TYR A 85 6.72 1.15 4.83
C TYR A 85 6.94 -0.07 5.72
N ARG A 86 7.28 0.11 7.00
CA ARG A 86 7.43 -1.01 7.95
C ARG A 86 6.10 -1.71 8.25
N LYS A 87 4.99 -0.96 8.33
CA LYS A 87 3.65 -1.54 8.44
C LYS A 87 3.33 -2.40 7.22
N ALA A 88 3.54 -1.88 6.01
CA ALA A 88 3.35 -2.64 4.77
C ALA A 88 4.19 -3.92 4.75
N LEU A 89 5.48 -3.84 5.09
CA LEU A 89 6.38 -4.99 5.18
C LEU A 89 5.88 -6.05 6.16
N ARG A 90 5.44 -5.62 7.34
CA ARG A 90 4.87 -6.50 8.36
C ARG A 90 3.65 -7.26 7.84
N LEU A 91 2.74 -6.57 7.16
CA LEU A 91 1.54 -7.17 6.57
C LEU A 91 1.88 -8.15 5.44
N MET A 92 2.88 -7.82 4.61
CA MET A 92 3.38 -8.73 3.57
C MET A 92 3.98 -10.00 4.16
N LYS A 93 4.81 -9.90 5.21
CA LYS A 93 5.38 -11.06 5.91
C LYS A 93 4.30 -11.92 6.58
N GLN A 94 3.28 -11.27 7.17
CA GLN A 94 2.14 -11.99 7.73
C GLN A 94 1.32 -12.70 6.62
N ALA A 95 1.11 -12.06 5.49
CA ALA A 95 0.42 -12.66 4.36
C ALA A 95 1.14 -13.92 3.86
N GLU A 96 2.46 -13.85 3.75
CA GLU A 96 3.29 -15.00 3.38
C GLU A 96 3.16 -16.17 4.36
N LYS A 97 3.28 -15.90 5.66
CA LYS A 97 3.14 -16.91 6.69
C LYS A 97 1.82 -17.69 6.60
N PHE A 98 0.74 -16.99 6.23
CA PHE A 98 -0.60 -17.58 6.16
C PHE A 98 -1.06 -17.91 4.72
N GLY A 99 -0.18 -17.81 3.72
CA GLY A 99 -0.48 -18.14 2.33
C GLY A 99 -1.53 -17.22 1.68
N ARG A 100 -1.72 -15.98 2.17
CA ARG A 100 -2.67 -15.04 1.60
C ARG A 100 -2.06 -14.25 0.44
N PRO A 101 -2.78 -14.06 -0.67
CA PRO A 101 -2.38 -13.09 -1.69
C PRO A 101 -2.30 -11.68 -1.12
N VAL A 102 -1.37 -10.87 -1.64
CA VAL A 102 -1.24 -9.45 -1.29
C VAL A 102 -1.67 -8.60 -2.49
N ILE A 103 -2.57 -7.66 -2.25
CA ILE A 103 -3.06 -6.69 -3.23
C ILE A 103 -2.64 -5.31 -2.77
N CYS A 104 -1.92 -4.59 -3.62
CA CYS A 104 -1.40 -3.26 -3.31
C CYS A 104 -2.03 -2.20 -4.23
N PHE A 105 -2.56 -1.13 -3.64
CA PHE A 105 -2.95 0.08 -4.34
C PHE A 105 -1.91 1.18 -4.07
N VAL A 106 -1.20 1.57 -5.12
CA VAL A 106 -0.12 2.56 -5.01
C VAL A 106 -0.52 3.85 -5.71
N ASP A 107 -0.85 4.87 -4.92
CA ASP A 107 -1.17 6.21 -5.42
C ASP A 107 -0.47 7.26 -4.54
N THR A 108 0.77 7.61 -4.90
CA THR A 108 1.60 8.53 -4.15
C THR A 108 2.40 9.43 -5.07
N SER A 109 2.75 10.63 -4.60
CA SER A 109 3.75 11.49 -5.24
C SER A 109 5.18 11.16 -4.82
N GLY A 110 5.36 10.38 -3.77
CA GLY A 110 6.66 9.97 -3.23
C GLY A 110 6.60 9.69 -1.73
N ALA A 111 7.72 9.27 -1.17
CA ALA A 111 7.89 9.09 0.26
C ALA A 111 7.92 10.43 0.99
N TYR A 112 7.55 10.45 2.26
CA TYR A 112 7.65 11.65 3.08
C TYR A 112 9.12 12.10 3.21
N CYS A 113 9.38 13.36 2.82
CA CYS A 113 10.71 13.96 2.86
C CYS A 113 10.83 14.89 4.08
N GLY A 114 11.38 14.40 5.17
CA GLY A 114 11.58 15.19 6.38
C GLY A 114 12.69 14.61 7.24
N VAL A 115 13.40 15.48 7.99
CA VAL A 115 14.52 15.08 8.84
C VAL A 115 14.14 13.92 9.76
N GLY A 116 12.99 14.03 10.45
CA GLY A 116 12.52 12.96 11.33
C GLY A 116 12.23 11.63 10.63
N ALA A 117 11.87 11.62 9.34
CA ALA A 117 11.72 10.39 8.58
C ALA A 117 13.08 9.76 8.26
N GLU A 118 14.06 10.57 7.89
CA GLU A 118 15.43 10.11 7.63
C GLU A 118 16.09 9.55 8.89
N GLU A 119 15.95 10.24 10.03
CA GLU A 119 16.43 9.79 11.33
C GLU A 119 15.83 8.43 11.74
N ARG A 120 14.58 8.16 11.35
CA ARG A 120 13.91 6.88 11.62
C ARG A 120 14.08 5.84 10.52
N GLY A 121 14.97 6.09 9.56
CA GLY A 121 15.41 5.13 8.54
C GLY A 121 14.46 5.00 7.35
N GLN A 122 14.04 6.13 6.74
CA GLN A 122 13.17 6.15 5.56
C GLN A 122 13.73 5.29 4.41
N GLY A 123 14.98 5.54 4.02
CA GLY A 123 15.63 4.77 2.95
C GLY A 123 15.72 3.27 3.26
N GLN A 124 16.08 2.93 4.50
CA GLN A 124 16.15 1.54 4.96
C GLN A 124 14.78 0.85 4.86
N ALA A 125 13.71 1.51 5.33
CA ALA A 125 12.37 0.93 5.30
C ALA A 125 11.86 0.69 3.87
N ILE A 126 12.19 1.57 2.92
CA ILE A 126 11.88 1.39 1.50
C ILE A 126 12.67 0.22 0.92
N ALA A 127 13.99 0.16 1.17
CA ALA A 127 14.86 -0.90 0.65
C ALA A 127 14.43 -2.29 1.15
N GLU A 128 14.06 -2.43 2.43
CA GLU A 128 13.55 -3.69 2.98
C GLU A 128 12.26 -4.16 2.29
N ASN A 129 11.36 -3.24 1.93
CA ASN A 129 10.17 -3.57 1.15
C ASN A 129 10.53 -4.11 -0.23
N LEU A 130 11.40 -3.40 -0.96
CA LEU A 130 11.85 -3.82 -2.29
C LEU A 130 12.48 -5.21 -2.27
N MET A 131 13.42 -5.45 -1.36
CA MET A 131 14.07 -6.75 -1.21
C MET A 131 13.07 -7.88 -0.89
N THR A 132 12.13 -7.62 0.01
CA THR A 132 11.11 -8.61 0.37
C THR A 132 10.18 -8.93 -0.79
N MET A 133 9.76 -7.93 -1.55
CA MET A 133 8.88 -8.10 -2.71
C MET A 133 9.60 -8.88 -3.83
N MET A 134 10.86 -8.56 -4.12
CA MET A 134 11.67 -9.27 -5.11
C MET A 134 11.86 -10.76 -4.73
N GLY A 135 12.21 -11.04 -3.48
CA GLY A 135 12.38 -12.41 -3.00
C GLY A 135 11.10 -13.25 -3.12
N ARG A 136 9.95 -12.64 -2.93
CA ARG A 136 8.63 -13.29 -3.09
C ARG A 136 8.29 -13.59 -4.54
N CYS A 137 8.61 -12.70 -5.46
CA CYS A 137 8.42 -12.94 -6.89
C CYS A 137 9.33 -14.07 -7.39
N LEU A 138 10.57 -14.16 -6.91
CA LEU A 138 11.54 -15.17 -7.32
C LEU A 138 11.33 -16.53 -6.63
N GLY A 139 10.84 -16.55 -5.38
CA GLY A 139 10.62 -17.78 -4.61
C GLY A 139 9.37 -18.56 -5.03
N ARG A 140 8.46 -17.99 -5.80
CA ARG A 140 7.22 -18.66 -6.26
C ARG A 140 7.33 -19.37 -7.61
N THR A 141 8.46 -19.30 -8.29
CA THR A 141 8.71 -20.09 -9.52
C THR A 141 9.02 -21.57 -9.25
N GLY A 142 9.15 -21.97 -7.98
CA GLY A 142 9.53 -23.34 -7.61
C GLY A 142 8.49 -24.21 -6.90
N ALA A 143 7.39 -23.67 -6.35
CA ALA A 143 6.36 -24.51 -5.70
C ALA A 143 5.01 -23.79 -5.65
N GLY A 144 4.09 -24.16 -6.55
CA GLY A 144 2.66 -23.90 -6.38
C GLY A 144 2.04 -22.72 -7.14
N ALA A 145 2.54 -22.36 -8.32
CA ALA A 145 1.74 -21.67 -9.31
C ALA A 145 0.79 -22.69 -9.97
N ARG A 146 -0.12 -23.28 -9.20
CA ARG A 146 -1.22 -24.03 -9.72
C ARG A 146 -2.47 -23.16 -9.68
N ASP A 147 -2.89 -22.80 -10.90
CA ASP A 147 -4.25 -22.54 -11.31
C ASP A 147 -4.99 -21.38 -10.63
N LEU A 148 -4.70 -20.17 -11.11
CA LEU A 148 -5.75 -19.16 -11.24
C LEU A 148 -6.30 -19.31 -12.67
N PRO A 149 -7.52 -19.82 -12.87
CA PRO A 149 -8.17 -19.71 -14.16
C PRO A 149 -8.43 -18.22 -14.41
N LEU A 150 -7.83 -17.72 -15.47
CA LEU A 150 -8.23 -16.46 -16.08
C LEU A 150 -9.62 -16.68 -16.67
N ALA A 151 -10.62 -16.06 -16.07
CA ALA A 151 -11.95 -15.89 -16.65
C ALA A 151 -12.14 -14.41 -16.97
#